data_9db4a041db4bd48fda4ebd4b814556d5
#
_entry.id   9db4a041db4bd48fda4ebd4b814556d5
#
_cell.length_a   1.000
_cell.length_b   1.000
_cell.length_c   1.000
_cell.angle_alpha   90.00
_cell.angle_beta   90.00
_cell.angle_gamma   90.00
#
_symmetry.space_group_name_H-M   'P 1'
#
loop_
_entity.id
_entity.type
_entity.pdbx_description
1 polymer ?
#
loop_
_entity_poly.entity_id
_entity_poly.type
_entity_poly.pdbx_seq_one_letter_code
_entity_poly.pdbx_strand_id
1 'polypeptide(L)'
;SSELEKIGFKVNKDFGDLNKAFVVVYGSNPADQKWHLYTEGWGSSGFSKYDSVGLAQMYSPWFSNMPGNNDPTYWNYKNDYIDSITKKIYVSDFKSSDERSSLIKQATKEGVSESVRIFLASKTDQYVANDNVDGVINALGAGVPTRFTAINAKSDDNSLVVGVKQIYQGAWNPVSGFSDTYSNQIWLNIYDPGIFS
;
A
#
# COMPACT_ATOMS: atom_id res chain seq x y z
N SER A 1 1.47 21.05 8.55
CA SER A 1 2.63 21.86 8.99
C SER A 1 2.25 22.88 10.05
N SER A 2 1.15 23.61 9.86
CA SER A 2 0.72 24.66 10.79
C SER A 2 0.57 24.20 12.25
N GLU A 3 0.12 22.97 12.49
CA GLU A 3 -0.02 22.46 13.85
C GLU A 3 1.35 22.16 14.50
N LEU A 4 2.32 21.67 13.72
CA LEU A 4 3.69 21.49 14.21
C LEU A 4 4.36 22.85 14.51
N GLU A 5 4.12 23.85 13.67
CA GLU A 5 4.66 25.21 13.88
C GLU A 5 4.10 25.86 15.15
N LYS A 6 2.81 25.62 15.48
CA LYS A 6 2.19 26.10 16.74
C LYS A 6 2.86 25.56 18.00
N ILE A 7 3.45 24.39 17.94
CA ILE A 7 4.17 23.77 19.07
C ILE A 7 5.70 23.93 18.98
N GLY A 8 6.16 24.85 18.12
CA GLY A 8 7.56 25.31 18.09
C GLY A 8 8.47 24.65 17.07
N PHE A 9 7.96 23.79 16.19
CA PHE A 9 8.77 23.23 15.12
C PHE A 9 8.94 24.20 13.95
N LYS A 10 10.13 24.26 13.40
CA LYS A 10 10.35 24.86 12.08
C LYS A 10 10.14 23.81 11.01
N VAL A 11 9.12 23.99 10.17
CA VAL A 11 8.76 23.03 9.15
C VAL A 11 9.29 23.44 7.78
N ASN A 12 10.26 22.69 7.29
CA ASN A 12 10.72 22.79 5.91
C ASN A 12 9.98 21.73 5.07
N LYS A 13 9.21 22.16 4.08
CA LYS A 13 8.46 21.27 3.21
C LYS A 13 9.32 20.87 2.01
N ASP A 14 9.44 19.59 1.77
CA ASP A 14 10.11 19.03 0.60
C ASP A 14 9.09 18.20 -0.20
N PHE A 15 8.72 18.69 -1.38
CA PHE A 15 7.76 18.04 -2.24
C PHE A 15 8.46 17.17 -3.27
N GLY A 16 7.79 16.07 -3.63
CA GLY A 16 8.28 15.15 -4.65
C GLY A 16 7.20 14.17 -5.09
N ASP A 17 7.55 13.39 -6.06
CA ASP A 17 6.77 12.26 -6.55
C ASP A 17 7.18 10.94 -5.87
N LEU A 18 6.58 9.85 -6.30
CA LEU A 18 6.87 8.52 -5.78
C LEU A 18 8.31 8.07 -6.06
N ASN A 19 8.89 8.48 -7.20
CA ASN A 19 10.28 8.14 -7.53
C ASN A 19 11.25 8.79 -6.54
N LYS A 20 11.03 10.06 -6.20
CA LYS A 20 11.79 10.73 -5.16
C LYS A 20 11.64 10.03 -3.81
N ALA A 21 10.43 9.61 -3.45
CA ALA A 21 10.19 8.87 -2.21
C ALA A 21 10.96 7.54 -2.17
N PHE A 22 10.99 6.77 -3.26
CA PHE A 22 11.77 5.55 -3.35
C PHE A 22 13.26 5.78 -3.13
N VAL A 23 13.82 6.86 -3.66
CA VAL A 23 15.24 7.18 -3.50
C VAL A 23 15.55 7.75 -2.13
N VAL A 24 14.77 8.72 -1.65
CA VAL A 24 15.08 9.50 -0.46
C VAL A 24 14.54 8.86 0.82
N VAL A 25 13.29 8.36 0.80
CA VAL A 25 12.63 7.84 2.01
C VAL A 25 12.98 6.38 2.24
N TYR A 26 12.79 5.56 1.19
CA TYR A 26 12.97 4.11 1.34
C TYR A 26 14.39 3.63 1.07
N GLY A 27 15.11 4.25 0.14
CA GLY A 27 16.40 3.78 -0.33
C GLY A 27 17.63 4.43 0.30
N SER A 28 17.49 5.59 0.97
CA SER A 28 18.64 6.23 1.61
C SER A 28 18.86 5.75 3.04
N ASN A 29 20.07 5.93 3.54
CA ASN A 29 20.37 5.67 4.95
C ASN A 29 19.62 6.69 5.83
N PRO A 30 18.73 6.28 6.74
CA PRO A 30 18.04 7.19 7.65
C PRO A 30 18.99 8.00 8.55
N ALA A 31 20.18 7.49 8.83
CA ALA A 31 21.20 8.19 9.61
C ALA A 31 21.68 9.48 8.92
N ASP A 32 21.52 9.62 7.60
CA ASP A 32 21.85 10.85 6.88
C ASP A 32 20.89 12.01 7.18
N GLN A 33 19.78 11.73 7.85
CA GLN A 33 18.75 12.70 8.26
C GLN A 33 18.27 13.60 7.12
N LYS A 34 18.12 13.06 5.92
CA LYS A 34 17.63 13.80 4.74
C LYS A 34 16.17 14.23 4.90
N TRP A 35 15.45 13.58 5.78
CA TRP A 35 14.06 13.86 6.12
C TRP A 35 13.76 13.41 7.56
N HIS A 36 12.71 13.97 8.18
CA HIS A 36 12.30 13.65 9.55
C HIS A 36 10.89 13.06 9.60
N LEU A 37 9.99 13.61 8.81
CA LEU A 37 8.60 13.14 8.69
C LEU A 37 8.26 12.97 7.22
N TYR A 38 7.61 11.88 6.90
CA TYR A 38 7.14 11.58 5.56
C TYR A 38 5.62 11.38 5.59
N THR A 39 4.92 12.01 4.64
CA THR A 39 3.48 11.81 4.45
C THR A 39 3.26 10.90 3.27
N GLU A 40 2.53 9.83 3.49
CA GLU A 40 2.24 8.83 2.46
C GLU A 40 0.76 8.48 2.43
N GLY A 41 0.33 7.87 1.36
CA GLY A 41 -0.99 7.29 1.20
C GLY A 41 -0.88 5.83 0.79
N TRP A 42 -1.77 5.01 1.34
CA TRP A 42 -1.88 3.60 1.00
C TRP A 42 -3.26 3.33 0.41
N GLY A 43 -3.28 2.65 -0.72
CA GLY A 43 -4.49 2.18 -1.35
C GLY A 43 -4.66 0.67 -1.18
N SER A 44 -5.90 0.17 -1.22
CA SER A 44 -6.15 -1.27 -1.30
C SER A 44 -6.25 -1.74 -2.75
N SER A 45 -5.90 -2.99 -3.01
CA SER A 45 -6.08 -3.63 -4.30
C SER A 45 -6.79 -4.97 -4.14
N GLY A 46 -7.54 -5.40 -5.16
CA GLY A 46 -8.28 -6.66 -5.13
C GLY A 46 -7.42 -7.93 -5.08
N PHE A 47 -6.11 -7.78 -5.14
CA PHE A 47 -5.15 -8.90 -5.16
C PHE A 47 -4.39 -9.09 -3.86
N SER A 48 -4.27 -8.06 -3.06
CA SER A 48 -3.55 -8.15 -1.80
C SER A 48 -4.50 -8.61 -0.70
N LYS A 49 -4.20 -9.72 -0.08
CA LYS A 49 -4.74 -10.02 1.25
C LYS A 49 -4.09 -9.04 2.22
N TYR A 50 -4.66 -7.86 2.34
CA TYR A 50 -4.11 -6.74 3.10
C TYR A 50 -3.77 -7.12 4.54
N ASP A 51 -4.61 -7.93 5.14
CA ASP A 51 -4.41 -8.46 6.49
C ASP A 51 -3.27 -9.48 6.59
N SER A 52 -2.77 -10.02 5.48
CA SER A 52 -1.59 -10.90 5.48
C SER A 52 -0.28 -10.15 5.29
N VAL A 53 -0.30 -9.04 4.58
CA VAL A 53 0.92 -8.28 4.25
C VAL A 53 0.94 -6.88 4.85
N GLY A 54 -0.22 -6.28 5.10
CA GLY A 54 -0.33 -4.88 5.52
C GLY A 54 0.44 -4.56 6.81
N LEU A 55 0.42 -5.44 7.79
CA LEU A 55 1.17 -5.25 9.03
C LEU A 55 2.69 -5.29 8.79
N ALA A 56 3.15 -6.22 7.96
CA ALA A 56 4.56 -6.29 7.59
C ALA A 56 4.98 -5.04 6.80
N GLN A 57 4.14 -4.59 5.86
CA GLN A 57 4.39 -3.35 5.10
C GLN A 57 4.52 -2.12 6.01
N MET A 58 3.70 -2.05 7.05
CA MET A 58 3.65 -0.88 7.92
C MET A 58 4.74 -0.85 8.99
N TYR A 59 5.19 -2.02 9.47
CA TYR A 59 6.00 -2.08 10.68
C TYR A 59 7.25 -2.95 10.59
N SER A 60 7.46 -3.69 9.50
CA SER A 60 8.54 -4.67 9.42
C SER A 60 9.55 -4.35 8.32
N PRO A 61 10.77 -3.95 8.67
CA PRO A 61 11.82 -3.64 7.68
C PRO A 61 12.10 -4.77 6.71
N TRP A 62 11.96 -6.03 7.13
CA TRP A 62 12.18 -7.20 6.28
C TRP A 62 11.23 -7.27 5.06
N PHE A 63 10.08 -6.56 5.11
CA PHE A 63 9.07 -6.59 4.03
C PHE A 63 9.24 -5.49 2.99
N SER A 64 10.13 -4.55 3.18
CA SER A 64 10.49 -3.54 2.18
C SER A 64 9.68 -2.23 2.11
N ASN A 65 8.78 -1.95 3.01
CA ASN A 65 8.07 -0.66 3.02
C ASN A 65 8.41 0.22 4.24
N MET A 66 9.59 0.03 4.77
CA MET A 66 10.18 0.85 5.85
C MET A 66 11.43 1.57 5.36
N PRO A 67 11.82 2.69 5.97
CA PRO A 67 13.06 3.39 5.60
C PRO A 67 14.28 2.50 5.63
N GLY A 68 15.11 2.59 4.60
CA GLY A 68 16.32 1.77 4.45
C GLY A 68 16.03 0.32 4.02
N ASN A 69 14.88 0.05 3.44
CA ASN A 69 14.37 -1.30 3.14
C ASN A 69 15.31 -2.23 2.38
N ASN A 70 16.12 -1.68 1.47
CA ASN A 70 16.99 -2.47 0.59
C ASN A 70 18.33 -2.86 1.24
N ASP A 71 18.68 -2.26 2.37
CA ASP A 71 19.92 -2.52 3.07
C ASP A 71 19.67 -2.69 4.58
N PRO A 72 19.82 -3.92 5.12
CA PRO A 72 19.60 -4.16 6.55
C PRO A 72 20.47 -3.30 7.48
N THR A 73 21.61 -2.81 7.00
CA THR A 73 22.48 -1.90 7.79
C THR A 73 21.88 -0.50 7.94
N TYR A 74 20.86 -0.17 7.12
CA TYR A 74 20.15 1.10 7.17
C TYR A 74 18.89 1.06 8.05
N TRP A 75 18.54 -0.09 8.60
CA TRP A 75 17.35 -0.20 9.43
C TRP A 75 17.56 0.51 10.77
N ASN A 76 16.96 1.68 10.91
CA ASN A 76 16.99 2.46 12.15
C ASN A 76 15.81 2.15 13.09
N TYR A 77 14.83 1.38 12.62
CA TYR A 77 13.72 0.85 13.40
C TYR A 77 13.60 -0.65 13.18
N LYS A 78 13.44 -1.39 14.26
CA LYS A 78 13.20 -2.83 14.25
C LYS A 78 12.49 -3.23 15.53
N ASN A 79 11.46 -4.05 15.40
CA ASN A 79 10.78 -4.70 16.52
C ASN A 79 10.71 -6.21 16.26
N ASP A 80 11.53 -6.98 16.96
CA ASP A 80 11.64 -8.43 16.75
C ASP A 80 10.33 -9.17 17.03
N TYR A 81 9.50 -8.65 17.96
CA TYR A 81 8.21 -9.23 18.25
C TYR A 81 7.24 -9.07 17.07
N ILE A 82 7.11 -7.85 16.53
CA ILE A 82 6.29 -7.60 15.33
C ILE A 82 6.83 -8.43 14.16
N ASP A 83 8.13 -8.44 13.94
CA ASP A 83 8.76 -9.16 12.83
C ASP A 83 8.46 -10.66 12.90
N SER A 84 8.49 -11.25 14.10
CA SER A 84 8.18 -12.68 14.27
C SER A 84 6.72 -13.00 13.94
N ILE A 85 5.78 -12.14 14.37
CA ILE A 85 4.35 -12.33 14.11
C ILE A 85 4.03 -12.10 12.64
N THR A 86 4.53 -11.02 12.06
CA THR A 86 4.26 -10.68 10.66
C THR A 86 4.81 -11.72 9.69
N LYS A 87 5.95 -12.31 9.99
CA LYS A 87 6.49 -13.45 9.23
C LYS A 87 5.59 -14.67 9.28
N LYS A 88 5.07 -15.03 10.47
CA LYS A 88 4.10 -16.14 10.61
C LYS A 88 2.84 -15.90 9.78
N ILE A 89 2.29 -14.70 9.86
CA ILE A 89 1.10 -14.35 9.08
C ILE A 89 1.40 -14.44 7.58
N TYR A 90 2.54 -13.93 7.15
CA TYR A 90 2.94 -13.88 5.74
C TYR A 90 3.11 -15.28 5.12
N VAL A 91 3.76 -16.20 5.83
CA VAL A 91 3.97 -17.56 5.35
C VAL A 91 2.83 -18.52 5.72
N SER A 92 1.76 -18.00 6.32
CA SER A 92 0.60 -18.80 6.77
C SER A 92 0.95 -19.87 7.82
N ASP A 93 1.91 -19.59 8.70
CA ASP A 93 2.30 -20.44 9.82
C ASP A 93 1.35 -20.24 11.02
N PHE A 94 0.14 -20.76 10.89
CA PHE A 94 -0.91 -20.78 11.93
C PHE A 94 -1.84 -21.98 11.69
N LYS A 95 -2.42 -22.47 12.79
CA LYS A 95 -3.22 -23.72 12.78
C LYS A 95 -4.72 -23.49 12.56
N SER A 96 -5.19 -22.25 12.75
CA SER A 96 -6.61 -21.92 12.65
C SER A 96 -6.83 -20.45 12.30
N SER A 97 -8.04 -20.11 11.83
CA SER A 97 -8.47 -18.72 11.63
C SER A 97 -8.46 -17.90 12.92
N ASP A 98 -8.71 -18.53 14.06
CA ASP A 98 -8.69 -17.85 15.37
C ASP A 98 -7.26 -17.49 15.77
N GLU A 99 -6.30 -18.42 15.55
CA GLU A 99 -4.88 -18.15 15.78
C GLU A 99 -4.40 -17.02 14.87
N ARG A 100 -4.73 -17.06 13.58
CA ARG A 100 -4.44 -15.98 12.63
C ARG A 100 -5.00 -14.64 13.09
N SER A 101 -6.26 -14.62 13.52
CA SER A 101 -6.92 -13.40 14.01
C SER A 101 -6.24 -12.87 15.28
N SER A 102 -5.79 -13.77 16.15
CA SER A 102 -5.04 -13.41 17.36
C SER A 102 -3.68 -12.78 17.02
N LEU A 103 -2.93 -13.37 16.07
CA LEU A 103 -1.66 -12.83 15.60
C LEU A 103 -1.82 -11.43 15.00
N ILE A 104 -2.86 -11.21 14.18
CA ILE A 104 -3.17 -9.90 13.59
C ILE A 104 -3.45 -8.87 14.68
N LYS A 105 -4.27 -9.22 15.68
CA LYS A 105 -4.59 -8.32 16.80
C LYS A 105 -3.36 -7.95 17.59
N GLN A 106 -2.48 -8.92 17.87
CA GLN A 106 -1.24 -8.70 18.62
C GLN A 106 -0.30 -7.76 17.86
N ALA A 107 -0.04 -8.02 16.56
CA ALA A 107 0.83 -7.19 15.74
C ALA A 107 0.25 -5.78 15.56
N THR A 108 -1.07 -5.65 15.41
CA THR A 108 -1.74 -4.34 15.30
C THR A 108 -1.58 -3.54 16.58
N LYS A 109 -1.83 -4.16 17.74
CA LYS A 109 -1.69 -3.49 19.04
C LYS A 109 -0.28 -2.98 19.26
N GLU A 110 0.71 -3.83 19.01
CA GLU A 110 2.11 -3.46 19.17
C GLU A 110 2.51 -2.36 18.18
N GLY A 111 2.20 -2.53 16.89
CA GLY A 111 2.54 -1.55 15.85
C GLY A 111 1.94 -0.16 16.11
N VAL A 112 0.71 -0.09 16.62
CA VAL A 112 0.09 1.18 16.99
C VAL A 112 0.78 1.79 18.22
N SER A 113 1.19 0.97 19.21
CA SER A 113 1.86 1.48 20.40
C SER A 113 3.26 2.02 20.13
N GLU A 114 3.95 1.48 19.13
CA GLU A 114 5.27 1.96 18.68
C GLU A 114 5.22 3.36 18.04
N SER A 115 4.07 3.75 17.50
CA SER A 115 3.84 5.07 16.90
C SER A 115 4.81 5.50 15.80
N VAL A 116 5.47 4.56 15.14
CA VAL A 116 6.35 4.85 13.99
C VAL A 116 5.56 5.31 12.76
N ARG A 117 4.27 4.98 12.73
CA ARG A 117 3.29 5.48 11.76
C ARG A 117 2.10 6.06 12.48
N ILE A 118 1.70 7.25 12.06
CA ILE A 118 0.54 7.95 12.62
C ILE A 118 -0.54 7.98 11.53
N PHE A 119 -1.63 7.26 11.77
CA PHE A 119 -2.77 7.23 10.85
C PHE A 119 -3.64 8.45 11.05
N LEU A 120 -3.65 9.36 10.08
CA LEU A 120 -4.32 10.65 10.17
C LEU A 120 -5.77 10.60 9.69
N ALA A 121 -6.03 9.92 8.57
CA ALA A 121 -7.34 9.87 7.96
C ALA A 121 -7.46 8.70 6.96
N SER A 122 -8.68 8.24 6.76
CA SER A 122 -9.06 7.44 5.59
C SER A 122 -9.66 8.36 4.54
N LYS A 123 -9.23 8.20 3.29
CA LYS A 123 -9.84 8.90 2.15
C LYS A 123 -10.94 8.06 1.56
N THR A 124 -12.05 8.70 1.23
CA THR A 124 -13.10 8.09 0.41
C THR A 124 -12.88 8.56 -1.03
N ASP A 125 -12.74 7.62 -1.95
CA ASP A 125 -12.74 7.91 -3.37
C ASP A 125 -14.18 7.85 -3.91
N GLN A 126 -14.50 8.80 -4.79
CA GLN A 126 -15.77 8.84 -5.49
C GLN A 126 -15.53 8.43 -6.95
N TYR A 127 -16.37 7.55 -7.43
CA TYR A 127 -16.35 7.07 -8.81
C TYR A 127 -17.69 7.43 -9.45
N VAL A 128 -17.63 7.99 -10.63
CA VAL A 128 -18.80 8.40 -11.42
C VAL A 128 -18.79 7.57 -12.70
N ALA A 129 -19.93 6.98 -13.04
CA ALA A 129 -20.16 6.33 -14.30
C ALA A 129 -21.22 7.10 -15.08
N ASN A 130 -21.15 7.05 -16.40
CA ASN A 130 -22.21 7.55 -17.26
C ASN A 130 -23.44 6.60 -17.16
N ASP A 131 -24.61 7.12 -17.49
CA ASP A 131 -25.89 6.39 -17.38
C ASP A 131 -25.96 5.15 -18.31
N ASN A 132 -25.11 5.10 -19.35
CA ASN A 132 -24.98 3.97 -20.26
C ASN A 132 -23.99 2.89 -19.79
N VAL A 133 -23.42 3.00 -18.58
CA VAL A 133 -22.46 2.04 -18.03
C VAL A 133 -23.09 1.30 -16.87
N ASP A 134 -23.27 0.00 -17.05
CA ASP A 134 -23.77 -0.92 -16.03
C ASP A 134 -22.65 -1.86 -15.52
N GLY A 135 -22.92 -2.59 -14.43
CA GLY A 135 -22.04 -3.63 -13.93
C GLY A 135 -20.77 -3.14 -13.22
N VAL A 136 -20.75 -1.89 -12.80
CA VAL A 136 -19.66 -1.35 -11.98
C VAL A 136 -19.71 -1.99 -10.58
N ILE A 137 -18.62 -2.64 -10.18
CA ILE A 137 -18.52 -3.38 -8.93
C ILE A 137 -17.67 -2.62 -7.91
N ASN A 138 -18.24 -2.40 -6.73
CA ASN A 138 -17.46 -1.98 -5.57
C ASN A 138 -16.99 -3.22 -4.81
N ALA A 139 -15.81 -3.69 -5.12
CA ALA A 139 -15.26 -4.92 -4.54
C ALA A 139 -14.82 -4.69 -3.08
N LEU A 140 -15.23 -5.61 -2.19
CA LEU A 140 -14.89 -5.53 -0.77
C LEU A 140 -13.39 -5.42 -0.54
N GLY A 141 -12.96 -4.36 0.14
CA GLY A 141 -11.56 -4.09 0.46
C GLY A 141 -10.70 -3.55 -0.69
N ALA A 142 -11.24 -3.46 -1.91
CA ALA A 142 -10.49 -3.03 -3.09
C ALA A 142 -11.12 -1.83 -3.82
N GLY A 143 -12.41 -1.59 -3.62
CA GLY A 143 -13.13 -0.49 -4.28
C GLY A 143 -13.54 -0.80 -5.71
N VAL A 144 -13.78 0.27 -6.47
CA VAL A 144 -14.29 0.21 -7.85
C VAL A 144 -13.20 -0.11 -8.89
N PRO A 145 -11.99 0.48 -8.86
CA PRO A 145 -11.01 0.30 -9.92
C PRO A 145 -10.31 -1.06 -9.82
N THR A 146 -11.02 -2.12 -10.10
CA THR A 146 -10.51 -3.50 -10.06
C THR A 146 -10.83 -4.23 -11.36
N ARG A 147 -10.15 -5.36 -11.60
CA ARG A 147 -10.48 -6.24 -12.72
C ARG A 147 -11.94 -6.71 -12.70
N PHE A 148 -12.55 -6.82 -11.53
CA PHE A 148 -13.96 -7.23 -11.42
C PHE A 148 -14.90 -6.21 -12.07
N THR A 149 -14.64 -4.91 -11.91
CA THR A 149 -15.35 -3.88 -12.65
C THR A 149 -15.09 -3.99 -14.15
N ALA A 150 -13.83 -4.13 -14.58
CA ALA A 150 -13.49 -4.22 -16.00
C ALA A 150 -14.13 -5.43 -16.70
N ILE A 151 -14.22 -6.58 -16.00
CA ILE A 151 -14.85 -7.80 -16.54
C ILE A 151 -16.37 -7.68 -16.60
N ASN A 152 -16.99 -6.99 -15.64
CA ASN A 152 -18.44 -6.95 -15.49
C ASN A 152 -19.09 -5.69 -16.04
N ALA A 153 -18.34 -4.61 -16.21
CA ALA A 153 -18.86 -3.37 -16.76
C ALA A 153 -19.32 -3.58 -18.22
N LYS A 154 -20.46 -3.03 -18.54
CA LYS A 154 -21.08 -3.08 -19.86
C LYS A 154 -21.47 -1.68 -20.27
N SER A 155 -21.31 -1.39 -21.54
CA SER A 155 -21.81 -0.16 -22.17
C SER A 155 -22.53 -0.51 -23.46
N ASP A 156 -23.39 0.38 -23.93
CA ASP A 156 -24.22 0.16 -25.12
C ASP A 156 -23.39 -0.08 -26.39
N ASP A 157 -22.19 0.48 -26.45
CA ASP A 157 -21.26 0.41 -27.58
C ASP A 157 -20.12 -0.59 -27.40
N ASN A 158 -20.15 -1.41 -26.35
CA ASN A 158 -19.07 -2.33 -25.96
C ASN A 158 -17.69 -1.65 -25.75
N SER A 159 -17.68 -0.36 -25.46
CA SER A 159 -16.46 0.36 -25.12
C SER A 159 -16.52 0.89 -23.70
N LEU A 160 -15.40 0.86 -22.99
CA LEU A 160 -15.29 1.40 -21.63
C LEU A 160 -14.09 2.33 -21.57
N VAL A 161 -14.35 3.63 -21.37
CA VAL A 161 -13.32 4.62 -21.15
C VAL A 161 -13.20 4.91 -19.64
N VAL A 162 -12.07 4.60 -19.05
CA VAL A 162 -11.82 4.78 -17.62
C VAL A 162 -10.89 5.97 -17.40
N GLY A 163 -11.41 7.01 -16.76
CA GLY A 163 -10.60 8.14 -16.29
C GLY A 163 -9.82 7.76 -15.04
N VAL A 164 -8.53 8.02 -15.00
CA VAL A 164 -7.65 7.78 -13.85
C VAL A 164 -7.06 9.09 -13.34
N LYS A 165 -6.90 9.20 -12.01
CA LYS A 165 -6.35 10.41 -11.38
C LYS A 165 -4.86 10.61 -11.65
N GLN A 166 -4.15 9.54 -11.97
CA GLN A 166 -2.70 9.56 -12.07
C GLN A 166 -2.24 8.69 -13.23
N ILE A 167 -1.35 9.21 -14.03
CA ILE A 167 -0.62 8.43 -15.04
C ILE A 167 0.48 7.62 -14.37
N TYR A 168 0.88 6.54 -15.03
CA TYR A 168 1.99 5.70 -14.61
C TYR A 168 3.30 6.50 -14.47
N GLN A 169 3.94 6.38 -13.33
CA GLN A 169 5.24 7.01 -13.03
C GLN A 169 6.23 6.04 -12.35
N GLY A 170 5.90 4.78 -12.25
CA GLY A 170 6.71 3.76 -11.59
C GLY A 170 7.56 2.94 -12.56
N ALA A 171 8.37 2.04 -12.03
CA ALA A 171 9.13 1.08 -12.83
C ALA A 171 8.24 -0.07 -13.29
N TRP A 172 8.34 -0.41 -14.57
CA TRP A 172 7.71 -1.58 -15.12
C TRP A 172 8.75 -2.70 -15.34
N ASN A 173 8.35 -3.90 -14.95
CA ASN A 173 9.12 -5.11 -15.18
C ASN A 173 8.24 -6.12 -15.91
N PRO A 174 8.67 -6.71 -17.05
CA PRO A 174 7.84 -7.66 -17.81
C PRO A 174 7.44 -8.91 -17.04
N VAL A 175 8.21 -9.28 -16.00
CA VAL A 175 7.94 -10.45 -15.15
C VAL A 175 7.18 -10.07 -13.90
N SER A 176 7.59 -8.99 -13.22
CA SER A 176 7.01 -8.57 -11.94
C SER A 176 5.87 -7.55 -12.07
N GLY A 177 5.61 -7.05 -13.30
CA GLY A 177 4.58 -6.06 -13.56
C GLY A 177 4.97 -4.65 -13.15
N PHE A 178 3.99 -3.90 -12.68
CA PHE A 178 4.16 -2.51 -12.27
C PHE A 178 4.33 -2.39 -10.75
N SER A 179 5.05 -1.36 -10.30
CA SER A 179 5.27 -1.09 -8.88
C SER A 179 4.17 -0.26 -8.22
N ASP A 180 3.31 0.39 -9.01
CA ASP A 180 2.21 1.22 -8.51
C ASP A 180 0.84 0.54 -8.64
N THR A 181 -0.06 0.86 -7.71
CA THR A 181 -1.40 0.24 -7.63
C THR A 181 -2.25 0.54 -8.87
N TYR A 182 -2.18 1.73 -9.43
CA TYR A 182 -3.03 2.14 -10.56
C TYR A 182 -2.67 1.36 -11.83
N SER A 183 -1.39 1.29 -12.15
CA SER A 183 -0.91 0.53 -13.31
C SER A 183 -1.13 -0.97 -13.14
N ASN A 184 -0.95 -1.50 -11.93
CA ASN A 184 -1.25 -2.89 -11.63
C ASN A 184 -2.72 -3.25 -11.86
N GLN A 185 -3.65 -2.39 -11.51
CA GLN A 185 -5.09 -2.64 -11.75
C GLN A 185 -5.40 -2.77 -13.25
N ILE A 186 -4.75 -1.98 -14.10
CA ILE A 186 -4.89 -2.09 -15.55
C ILE A 186 -4.21 -3.37 -16.06
N TRP A 187 -2.98 -3.61 -15.64
CA TRP A 187 -2.19 -4.75 -16.07
C TRP A 187 -2.84 -6.09 -15.74
N LEU A 188 -3.47 -6.21 -14.59
CA LEU A 188 -4.16 -7.42 -14.15
C LEU A 188 -5.45 -7.74 -14.96
N ASN A 189 -5.91 -6.85 -15.82
CA ASN A 189 -6.94 -7.19 -16.81
C ASN A 189 -6.37 -7.91 -18.03
N ILE A 190 -5.08 -7.78 -18.27
CA ILE A 190 -4.37 -8.36 -19.41
C ILE A 190 -3.58 -9.60 -18.99
N TYR A 191 -3.04 -9.57 -17.79
CA TYR A 191 -2.20 -10.62 -17.22
C TYR A 191 -2.97 -11.43 -16.18
N ASP A 192 -3.08 -12.72 -16.44
CA ASP A 192 -3.57 -13.70 -15.48
C ASP A 192 -2.38 -14.47 -14.90
N PRO A 193 -2.09 -14.37 -13.61
CA PRO A 193 -0.99 -15.11 -12.99
C PRO A 193 -1.21 -16.64 -12.98
N GLY A 194 -2.40 -17.13 -13.36
CA GLY A 194 -2.69 -18.55 -13.54
C GLY A 194 -2.75 -19.37 -12.24
N ILE A 195 -2.51 -18.77 -11.10
CA ILE A 195 -2.56 -19.43 -9.80
C ILE A 195 -3.43 -18.59 -8.87
N PHE A 196 -4.61 -19.11 -8.60
CA PHE A 196 -5.50 -18.58 -7.56
C PHE A 196 -5.39 -19.48 -6.33
N SER A 197 -4.99 -18.91 -5.21
CA SER A 197 -5.05 -19.60 -3.91
C SER A 197 -6.37 -19.29 -3.21
#